data_4f333cb141a24efd29b656cf0d32c260
#
_entry.id   4f333cb141a24efd29b656cf0d32c260
#
_cell.length_a   1.000
_cell.length_b   1.000
_cell.length_c   1.000
_cell.angle_alpha   90.00
_cell.angle_beta   90.00
_cell.angle_gamma   90.00
#
_symmetry.space_group_name_H-M   'P 1'
#
loop_
_entity.id
_entity.type
_entity.pdbx_description
1 polymer ?
#
loop_
_entity_poly.entity_id
_entity_poly.type
_entity_poly.pdbx_seq_one_letter_code
_entity_poly.pdbx_strand_id
1 'polypeptide(L)'
;MNYIFFDTETNSGRLTADILTLSAFFCDQNFNLIEEFNCEARLRTSRIYEIDSFLVNGLNPYDVDKFSNSNYDLTKKTYDKFTSWINKGPVLFVAHNGYLFDYMLFSQHLFSNLFTWPWIFGTGHAKQIDSLPILQNFDFYQPNKIATELNDRSNKVFKLGSLCKMNGFDIGKDLHTSRGDVIGMKNLMTLIHNKNPEFYKKIIGFTNPNNVLSSMKDVDYFCHPETFYGRTRQFTSSYICEHPI
;
A
#
# COMPACT_ATOMS: atom_id res chain seq x y z
N MET A 1 6.13 9.79 -13.98
CA MET A 1 6.52 8.99 -12.80
C MET A 1 5.81 7.66 -12.92
N ASN A 2 6.54 6.55 -12.80
CA ASN A 2 5.96 5.20 -12.83
C ASN A 2 5.44 4.79 -11.46
N TYR A 3 4.63 3.75 -11.41
CA TYR A 3 4.05 3.22 -10.17
C TYR A 3 4.57 1.81 -9.89
N ILE A 4 4.76 1.50 -8.61
CA ILE A 4 4.99 0.13 -8.13
C ILE A 4 3.89 -0.15 -7.10
N PHE A 5 2.87 -0.91 -7.51
CA PHE A 5 1.88 -1.45 -6.60
C PHE A 5 2.41 -2.74 -6.02
N PHE A 6 2.36 -2.91 -4.70
CA PHE A 6 2.80 -4.16 -4.09
C PHE A 6 1.99 -4.47 -2.84
N ASP A 7 1.95 -5.75 -2.52
CA ASP A 7 1.24 -6.29 -1.37
C ASP A 7 1.94 -7.55 -0.86
N THR A 8 1.76 -7.88 0.43
CA THR A 8 2.41 -9.00 1.10
C THR A 8 1.41 -9.84 1.89
N GLU A 9 1.51 -11.19 1.75
CA GLU A 9 0.85 -12.12 2.67
C GLU A 9 1.86 -12.66 3.68
N THR A 10 1.42 -12.81 4.91
CA THR A 10 2.31 -13.10 6.04
C THR A 10 1.76 -14.21 6.93
N ASN A 11 2.64 -14.76 7.78
CA ASN A 11 2.25 -15.75 8.79
C ASN A 11 1.61 -15.13 10.05
N SER A 12 1.61 -13.82 10.19
CA SER A 12 0.99 -13.10 11.32
C SER A 12 0.77 -11.62 11.00
N GLY A 13 -0.10 -10.95 11.77
CA GLY A 13 -0.34 -9.50 11.68
C GLY A 13 0.74 -8.63 12.33
N ARG A 14 1.89 -9.15 12.70
CA ARG A 14 2.95 -8.43 13.42
C ARG A 14 4.04 -7.95 12.46
N LEU A 15 4.68 -6.84 12.76
CA LEU A 15 5.83 -6.34 11.98
C LEU A 15 7.06 -7.27 12.01
N THR A 16 7.08 -8.27 12.88
CA THR A 16 8.11 -9.32 12.92
C THR A 16 7.71 -10.58 12.15
N ALA A 17 6.59 -10.56 11.44
CA ALA A 17 6.11 -11.68 10.64
C ALA A 17 7.09 -12.06 9.53
N ASP A 18 6.97 -13.29 9.05
CA ASP A 18 7.61 -13.72 7.82
C ASP A 18 6.68 -13.38 6.64
N ILE A 19 7.26 -12.82 5.58
CA ILE A 19 6.56 -12.66 4.30
C ILE A 19 6.53 -14.02 3.63
N LEU A 20 5.34 -14.51 3.34
CA LEU A 20 5.09 -15.78 2.67
C LEU A 20 4.94 -15.62 1.15
N THR A 21 4.21 -14.59 0.74
CA THR A 21 4.12 -14.19 -0.67
C THR A 21 4.23 -12.68 -0.79
N LEU A 22 4.82 -12.23 -1.88
CA LEU A 22 4.87 -10.82 -2.27
C LEU A 22 4.60 -10.73 -3.76
N SER A 23 3.66 -9.87 -4.11
CA SER A 23 3.35 -9.52 -5.50
C SER A 23 3.57 -8.04 -5.74
N ALA A 24 4.07 -7.69 -6.91
CA ALA A 24 4.25 -6.31 -7.30
C ALA A 24 4.03 -6.08 -8.79
N PHE A 25 3.40 -4.97 -9.13
CA PHE A 25 3.16 -4.52 -10.50
C PHE A 25 3.91 -3.22 -10.76
N PHE A 26 4.79 -3.22 -11.73
CA PHE A 26 5.41 -2.02 -12.25
C PHE A 26 4.57 -1.49 -13.41
N CYS A 27 4.04 -0.28 -13.25
CA CYS A 27 3.12 0.34 -14.20
C CYS A 27 3.66 1.70 -14.67
N ASP A 28 3.28 2.09 -15.89
CA ASP A 28 3.54 3.43 -16.41
C ASP A 28 2.66 4.49 -15.72
N GLN A 29 2.85 5.74 -16.13
CA GLN A 29 2.08 6.89 -15.62
C GLN A 29 0.57 6.83 -15.89
N ASN A 30 0.12 5.95 -16.80
CA ASN A 30 -1.27 5.73 -17.18
C ASN A 30 -1.83 4.42 -16.56
N PHE A 31 -1.11 3.83 -15.61
CA PHE A 31 -1.43 2.54 -14.94
C PHE A 31 -1.39 1.32 -15.87
N ASN A 32 -0.80 1.41 -17.07
CA ASN A 32 -0.58 0.25 -17.89
C ASN A 32 0.52 -0.62 -17.26
N LEU A 33 0.27 -1.92 -17.15
CA LEU A 33 1.23 -2.88 -16.61
C LEU A 33 2.41 -3.01 -17.58
N ILE A 34 3.62 -2.76 -17.07
CA ILE A 34 4.89 -2.94 -17.79
C ILE A 34 5.51 -4.29 -17.41
N GLU A 35 5.53 -4.59 -16.12
CA GLU A 35 6.17 -5.79 -15.60
C GLU A 35 5.47 -6.26 -14.32
N GLU A 36 5.33 -7.57 -14.15
CA GLU A 36 4.80 -8.22 -12.96
C GLU A 36 5.91 -9.00 -12.26
N PHE A 37 5.93 -8.96 -10.94
CA PHE A 37 6.85 -9.74 -10.11
C PHE A 37 6.07 -10.41 -8.99
N ASN A 38 6.28 -11.73 -8.85
CA ASN A 38 5.71 -12.52 -7.76
C ASN A 38 6.84 -13.34 -7.13
N CYS A 39 6.85 -13.41 -5.82
CA CYS A 39 7.81 -14.21 -5.09
C CYS A 39 7.16 -14.81 -3.83
N GLU A 40 7.52 -16.02 -3.52
CA GLU A 40 7.03 -16.77 -2.36
C GLU A 40 8.20 -17.30 -1.55
N ALA A 41 8.02 -17.48 -0.24
CA ALA A 41 9.04 -18.05 0.64
C ALA A 41 8.41 -18.98 1.67
N ARG A 42 9.13 -20.07 1.97
CA ARG A 42 8.75 -20.96 3.05
C ARG A 42 8.92 -20.28 4.42
N LEU A 43 8.12 -20.70 5.37
CA LEU A 43 8.23 -20.23 6.74
C LEU A 43 9.58 -20.60 7.35
N ARG A 44 10.15 -19.72 8.16
CA ARG A 44 11.34 -20.05 8.94
C ARG A 44 10.99 -21.08 10.02
N THR A 45 11.84 -22.09 10.22
CA THR A 45 11.60 -23.17 11.18
C THR A 45 11.46 -22.70 12.64
N SER A 46 11.96 -21.51 12.95
CA SER A 46 11.84 -20.86 14.27
C SER A 46 10.54 -20.07 14.47
N ARG A 47 9.65 -20.05 13.48
CA ARG A 47 8.40 -19.29 13.53
C ARG A 47 7.19 -20.18 13.76
N ILE A 48 6.21 -19.62 14.44
CA ILE A 48 4.91 -20.25 14.69
C ILE A 48 3.88 -19.56 13.78
N TYR A 49 2.95 -20.34 13.25
CA TYR A 49 1.81 -19.83 12.48
C TYR A 49 0.83 -19.11 13.41
N GLU A 50 0.31 -17.98 12.98
CA GLU A 50 -0.94 -17.45 13.50
C GLU A 50 -2.08 -17.98 12.61
N ILE A 51 -2.94 -18.84 13.16
CA ILE A 51 -4.01 -19.50 12.40
C ILE A 51 -4.89 -18.49 11.68
N ASP A 52 -5.21 -17.37 12.32
CA ASP A 52 -6.06 -16.33 11.75
C ASP A 52 -5.47 -15.76 10.46
N SER A 53 -4.13 -15.59 10.36
CA SER A 53 -3.49 -15.11 9.13
C SER A 53 -3.66 -16.09 7.98
N PHE A 54 -3.51 -17.39 8.23
CA PHE A 54 -3.70 -18.42 7.21
C PHE A 54 -5.18 -18.58 6.79
N LEU A 55 -6.11 -18.35 7.72
CA LEU A 55 -7.53 -18.31 7.38
C LEU A 55 -7.90 -17.10 6.50
N VAL A 56 -7.25 -15.97 6.71
CA VAL A 56 -7.49 -14.75 5.94
C VAL A 56 -6.87 -14.84 4.55
N ASN A 57 -5.59 -15.22 4.44
CA ASN A 57 -4.89 -15.27 3.16
C ASN A 57 -5.12 -16.57 2.36
N GLY A 58 -5.83 -17.55 2.94
CA GLY A 58 -6.17 -18.81 2.28
C GLY A 58 -4.98 -19.72 1.98
N LEU A 59 -3.78 -19.40 2.48
CA LEU A 59 -2.61 -20.24 2.30
C LEU A 59 -2.69 -21.52 3.16
N ASN A 60 -2.27 -22.63 2.56
CA ASN A 60 -2.14 -23.87 3.31
C ASN A 60 -0.71 -23.98 3.88
N PRO A 61 -0.53 -24.12 5.21
CA PRO A 61 0.80 -24.25 5.81
C PRO A 61 1.67 -25.34 5.19
N TYR A 62 1.09 -26.50 4.83
CA TYR A 62 1.83 -27.60 4.18
C TYR A 62 2.32 -27.24 2.77
N ASP A 63 1.66 -26.32 2.08
CA ASP A 63 2.10 -25.87 0.76
C ASP A 63 3.14 -24.77 0.89
N VAL A 64 3.00 -23.89 1.89
CA VAL A 64 4.02 -22.88 2.23
C VAL A 64 5.37 -23.51 2.56
N ASP A 65 5.37 -24.62 3.28
CA ASP A 65 6.61 -25.34 3.62
C ASP A 65 7.34 -25.91 2.39
N LYS A 66 6.64 -26.08 1.26
CA LYS A 66 7.22 -26.56 -0.01
C LYS A 66 7.78 -25.44 -0.88
N PHE A 67 7.55 -24.17 -0.54
CA PHE A 67 8.10 -23.06 -1.31
C PHE A 67 9.64 -23.13 -1.37
N SER A 68 10.18 -22.91 -2.54
CA SER A 68 11.60 -23.12 -2.80
C SER A 68 12.50 -22.06 -2.17
N ASN A 69 12.00 -20.81 -2.07
CA ASN A 69 12.80 -19.71 -1.56
C ASN A 69 12.80 -19.68 -0.02
N SER A 70 13.94 -19.31 0.53
CA SER A 70 14.01 -18.86 1.92
C SER A 70 13.47 -17.43 2.05
N ASN A 71 13.24 -17.00 3.29
CA ASN A 71 12.88 -15.61 3.57
C ASN A 71 13.97 -14.63 3.09
N TYR A 72 15.25 -15.00 3.19
CA TYR A 72 16.35 -14.22 2.63
C TYR A 72 16.26 -14.12 1.11
N ASP A 73 15.98 -15.23 0.40
CA ASP A 73 15.89 -15.25 -1.06
C ASP A 73 14.74 -14.36 -1.54
N LEU A 74 13.56 -14.43 -0.89
CA LEU A 74 12.43 -13.56 -1.19
C LEU A 74 12.83 -12.09 -1.02
N THR A 75 13.43 -11.76 0.14
CA THR A 75 13.84 -10.39 0.43
C THR A 75 14.84 -9.88 -0.60
N LYS A 76 15.85 -10.71 -0.94
CA LYS A 76 16.88 -10.37 -1.92
C LYS A 76 16.29 -10.17 -3.32
N LYS A 77 15.51 -11.12 -3.80
CA LYS A 77 14.88 -11.05 -5.13
C LYS A 77 13.97 -9.82 -5.27
N THR A 78 13.19 -9.52 -4.23
CA THR A 78 12.32 -8.35 -4.20
C THR A 78 13.14 -7.04 -4.18
N TYR A 79 14.17 -6.98 -3.35
CA TYR A 79 15.07 -5.83 -3.30
C TYR A 79 15.75 -5.57 -4.65
N ASP A 80 16.31 -6.61 -5.27
CA ASP A 80 16.96 -6.52 -6.58
C ASP A 80 15.97 -6.05 -7.66
N LYS A 81 14.73 -6.57 -7.63
CA LYS A 81 13.66 -6.19 -8.55
C LYS A 81 13.25 -4.74 -8.37
N PHE A 82 12.94 -4.32 -7.15
CA PHE A 82 12.55 -2.94 -6.85
C PHE A 82 13.66 -1.95 -7.22
N THR A 83 14.91 -2.28 -6.89
CA THR A 83 16.07 -1.47 -7.28
C THR A 83 16.19 -1.36 -8.80
N SER A 84 15.96 -2.45 -9.54
CA SER A 84 15.98 -2.43 -11.00
C SER A 84 14.91 -1.50 -11.59
N TRP A 85 13.74 -1.43 -10.97
CA TRP A 85 12.66 -0.53 -11.41
C TRP A 85 12.93 0.93 -11.03
N ILE A 86 13.47 1.19 -9.83
CA ILE A 86 13.89 2.52 -9.38
C ILE A 86 14.95 3.10 -10.31
N ASN A 87 15.88 2.27 -10.79
CA ASN A 87 16.94 2.70 -11.73
C ASN A 87 16.40 3.06 -13.13
N LYS A 88 15.16 2.70 -13.47
CA LYS A 88 14.50 3.13 -14.72
C LYS A 88 13.95 4.57 -14.63
N GLY A 89 13.95 5.20 -13.46
CA GLY A 89 13.51 6.58 -13.23
C GLY A 89 12.62 6.72 -11.99
N PRO A 90 12.05 7.90 -11.75
CA PRO A 90 11.22 8.16 -10.57
C PRO A 90 10.02 7.23 -10.47
N VAL A 91 9.83 6.61 -9.31
CA VAL A 91 8.74 5.70 -9.01
C VAL A 91 7.94 6.13 -7.79
N LEU A 92 6.67 5.75 -7.77
CA LEU A 92 5.79 5.88 -6.63
C LEU A 92 5.34 4.50 -6.19
N PHE A 93 5.78 4.08 -5.02
CA PHE A 93 5.28 2.89 -4.38
C PHE A 93 3.87 3.12 -3.82
N VAL A 94 3.01 2.14 -4.02
CA VAL A 94 1.62 2.16 -3.56
C VAL A 94 1.33 0.84 -2.85
N ALA A 95 0.89 0.91 -1.60
CA ALA A 95 0.37 -0.21 -0.84
C ALA A 95 -0.96 0.17 -0.18
N HIS A 96 -1.76 -0.78 0.27
CA HIS A 96 -3.04 -0.52 0.95
C HIS A 96 -2.89 -0.74 2.46
N ASN A 97 -3.06 0.32 3.26
CA ASN A 97 -2.69 0.33 4.67
C ASN A 97 -1.19 0.09 4.91
N GLY A 98 -0.39 0.37 3.89
CA GLY A 98 1.01 0.00 3.82
C GLY A 98 1.91 0.77 4.77
N TYR A 99 1.55 2.00 5.16
CA TYR A 99 2.32 2.76 6.16
C TYR A 99 2.35 2.08 7.53
N LEU A 100 1.32 1.31 7.86
CA LEU A 100 1.24 0.58 9.11
C LEU A 100 1.77 -0.85 8.98
N PHE A 101 1.93 -1.38 7.76
CA PHE A 101 2.30 -2.77 7.58
C PHE A 101 3.36 -2.99 6.49
N ASP A 102 3.02 -3.03 5.21
CA ASP A 102 3.90 -3.52 4.14
C ASP A 102 5.24 -2.79 4.02
N TYR A 103 5.24 -1.47 4.10
CA TYR A 103 6.48 -0.67 4.05
C TYR A 103 7.38 -0.95 5.24
N MET A 104 6.79 -1.01 6.44
CA MET A 104 7.55 -1.27 7.67
C MET A 104 8.04 -2.70 7.70
N LEU A 105 7.19 -3.66 7.34
CA LEU A 105 7.51 -5.08 7.31
C LEU A 105 8.67 -5.36 6.34
N PHE A 106 8.58 -4.88 5.09
CA PHE A 106 9.65 -5.10 4.12
C PHE A 106 10.96 -4.41 4.53
N SER A 107 10.91 -3.20 5.06
CA SER A 107 12.07 -2.52 5.63
C SER A 107 12.70 -3.31 6.79
N GLN A 108 11.87 -3.89 7.66
CA GLN A 108 12.33 -4.78 8.74
C GLN A 108 13.00 -6.04 8.19
N HIS A 109 12.49 -6.62 7.10
CA HIS A 109 13.13 -7.76 6.43
C HIS A 109 14.47 -7.39 5.82
N LEU A 110 14.59 -6.22 5.18
CA LEU A 110 15.86 -5.72 4.67
C LEU A 110 16.87 -5.53 5.80
N PHE A 111 16.47 -4.90 6.90
CA PHE A 111 17.32 -4.69 8.07
C PHE A 111 17.76 -6.01 8.70
N SER A 112 16.82 -6.93 8.92
CA SER A 112 17.11 -8.23 9.56
C SER A 112 18.01 -9.14 8.72
N ASN A 113 17.98 -8.97 7.39
CA ASN A 113 18.83 -9.69 6.45
C ASN A 113 20.12 -8.93 6.10
N LEU A 114 20.44 -7.85 6.85
CA LEU A 114 21.67 -7.06 6.72
C LEU A 114 21.88 -6.43 5.33
N PHE A 115 20.80 -5.99 4.69
CA PHE A 115 20.92 -5.18 3.48
C PHE A 115 21.50 -3.81 3.83
N THR A 116 22.45 -3.33 3.01
CA THR A 116 23.14 -2.06 3.25
C THR A 116 22.23 -0.85 3.14
N TRP A 117 21.11 -0.96 2.43
CA TRP A 117 20.13 0.10 2.26
C TRP A 117 18.71 -0.39 2.58
N PRO A 118 18.33 -0.49 3.87
CA PRO A 118 16.98 -0.93 4.25
C PRO A 118 15.88 0.10 3.96
N TRP A 119 16.25 1.34 3.61
CA TRP A 119 15.33 2.46 3.39
C TRP A 119 15.01 2.65 1.90
N ILE A 120 14.57 1.58 1.23
CA ILE A 120 14.25 1.63 -0.21
C ILE A 120 13.07 2.56 -0.52
N PHE A 121 12.16 2.75 0.44
CA PHE A 121 10.97 3.59 0.29
C PHE A 121 11.23 5.02 0.76
N GLY A 122 10.64 6.01 0.06
CA GLY A 122 10.63 7.40 0.49
C GLY A 122 11.94 8.17 0.27
N THR A 123 12.92 7.60 -0.45
CA THR A 123 14.23 8.22 -0.68
C THR A 123 14.57 8.37 -2.16
N GLY A 124 15.29 9.43 -2.52
CA GLY A 124 15.77 9.66 -3.90
C GLY A 124 14.63 9.68 -4.91
N HIS A 125 14.67 8.74 -5.86
CA HIS A 125 13.65 8.59 -6.90
C HIS A 125 12.47 7.72 -6.49
N ALA A 126 12.50 7.12 -5.31
CA ALA A 126 11.45 6.25 -4.78
C ALA A 126 10.61 7.02 -3.74
N LYS A 127 9.38 7.34 -4.08
CA LYS A 127 8.39 7.88 -3.16
C LYS A 127 7.38 6.81 -2.77
N GLN A 128 6.63 7.03 -1.71
CA GLN A 128 5.62 6.08 -1.23
C GLN A 128 4.32 6.79 -0.88
N ILE A 129 3.20 6.09 -1.08
CA ILE A 129 1.86 6.50 -0.65
C ILE A 129 1.08 5.30 -0.14
N ASP A 130 0.07 5.58 0.66
CA ASP A 130 -0.90 4.60 1.13
C ASP A 130 -2.24 4.84 0.44
N SER A 131 -2.77 3.83 -0.24
CA SER A 131 -4.04 3.94 -0.96
C SER A 131 -5.25 4.02 -0.03
N LEU A 132 -5.18 3.49 1.19
CA LEU A 132 -6.30 3.52 2.14
C LEU A 132 -6.71 4.96 2.52
N PRO A 133 -5.83 5.82 3.06
CA PRO A 133 -6.19 7.20 3.35
C PRO A 133 -6.55 8.01 2.10
N ILE A 134 -5.98 7.70 0.94
CA ILE A 134 -6.35 8.36 -0.33
C ILE A 134 -7.81 8.04 -0.69
N LEU A 135 -8.22 6.76 -0.60
CA LEU A 135 -9.60 6.33 -0.87
C LEU A 135 -10.59 6.95 0.13
N GLN A 136 -10.22 7.00 1.41
CA GLN A 136 -11.02 7.64 2.45
C GLN A 136 -11.21 9.14 2.21
N ASN A 137 -10.13 9.84 1.85
CA ASN A 137 -10.17 11.26 1.50
C ASN A 137 -10.97 11.52 0.22
N PHE A 138 -10.80 10.65 -0.79
CA PHE A 138 -11.57 10.76 -2.04
C PHE A 138 -13.07 10.61 -1.79
N ASP A 139 -13.48 9.62 -1.01
CA ASP A 139 -14.89 9.42 -0.64
C ASP A 139 -15.46 10.61 0.16
N PHE A 140 -14.63 11.21 1.03
CA PHE A 140 -15.05 12.36 1.82
C PHE A 140 -15.25 13.64 0.98
N TYR A 141 -14.27 13.96 0.13
CA TYR A 141 -14.33 15.19 -0.69
C TYR A 141 -15.12 15.03 -2.00
N GLN A 142 -15.36 13.80 -2.43
CA GLN A 142 -16.07 13.46 -3.65
C GLN A 142 -17.19 12.46 -3.36
N PRO A 143 -18.20 12.84 -2.56
CA PRO A 143 -19.23 11.91 -2.10
C PRO A 143 -19.92 11.23 -3.29
N ASN A 144 -20.20 9.94 -3.14
CA ASN A 144 -20.84 9.09 -4.14
C ASN A 144 -20.03 8.85 -5.43
N LYS A 145 -18.76 9.22 -5.49
CA LYS A 145 -17.89 8.92 -6.64
C LYS A 145 -17.30 7.51 -6.57
N ILE A 146 -17.12 6.95 -5.37
CA ILE A 146 -16.81 5.53 -5.16
C ILE A 146 -17.90 4.91 -4.29
N ALA A 147 -18.20 3.64 -4.54
CA ALA A 147 -19.15 2.89 -3.74
C ALA A 147 -18.43 2.24 -2.55
N THR A 148 -19.03 2.37 -1.37
CA THR A 148 -18.53 1.78 -0.13
C THR A 148 -19.62 0.96 0.53
N GLU A 149 -19.25 -0.18 1.09
CA GLU A 149 -20.13 -0.98 1.94
C GLU A 149 -20.32 -0.30 3.30
N LEU A 150 -21.45 -0.54 3.94
CA LEU A 150 -21.71 -0.13 5.32
C LEU A 150 -21.71 -1.38 6.22
N ASN A 151 -21.04 -1.30 7.36
CA ASN A 151 -21.11 -2.34 8.38
C ASN A 151 -22.41 -2.21 9.22
N ASP A 152 -22.63 -3.13 10.16
CA ASP A 152 -23.84 -3.19 11.02
C ASP A 152 -24.04 -1.90 11.86
N ARG A 153 -23.00 -1.08 12.02
CA ARG A 153 -23.05 0.20 12.74
C ARG A 153 -23.21 1.39 11.80
N SER A 154 -23.55 1.14 10.54
CA SER A 154 -23.66 2.15 9.48
C SER A 154 -22.38 2.95 9.23
N ASN A 155 -21.21 2.36 9.52
CA ASN A 155 -19.91 2.93 9.21
C ASN A 155 -19.43 2.41 7.86
N LYS A 156 -18.78 3.26 7.07
CA LYS A 156 -18.18 2.88 5.78
C LYS A 156 -17.01 1.90 5.97
N VAL A 157 -16.95 0.91 5.10
CA VAL A 157 -15.90 -0.12 5.09
C VAL A 157 -14.93 0.17 3.95
N PHE A 158 -13.67 0.38 4.29
CA PHE A 158 -12.58 0.66 3.35
C PHE A 158 -11.61 -0.52 3.19
N LYS A 159 -12.06 -1.75 3.47
CA LYS A 159 -11.29 -2.96 3.15
C LYS A 159 -11.17 -3.08 1.63
N LEU A 160 -9.98 -3.41 1.15
CA LEU A 160 -9.64 -3.46 -0.28
C LEU A 160 -10.63 -4.32 -1.09
N GLY A 161 -10.86 -5.55 -0.64
CA GLY A 161 -11.79 -6.48 -1.30
C GLY A 161 -13.23 -5.97 -1.35
N SER A 162 -13.73 -5.35 -0.26
CA SER A 162 -15.06 -4.73 -0.24
C SER A 162 -15.16 -3.57 -1.23
N LEU A 163 -14.16 -2.68 -1.25
CA LEU A 163 -14.12 -1.57 -2.19
C LEU A 163 -14.07 -2.05 -3.64
N CYS A 164 -13.27 -3.07 -3.95
CA CYS A 164 -13.21 -3.64 -5.28
C CYS A 164 -14.56 -4.18 -5.72
N LYS A 165 -15.19 -5.01 -4.89
CA LYS A 165 -16.52 -5.58 -5.16
C LYS A 165 -17.57 -4.51 -5.40
N MET A 166 -17.64 -3.50 -4.53
CA MET A 166 -18.64 -2.41 -4.63
C MET A 166 -18.45 -1.53 -5.87
N ASN A 167 -17.23 -1.45 -6.40
CA ASN A 167 -16.92 -0.64 -7.60
C ASN A 167 -16.82 -1.48 -8.89
N GLY A 168 -17.27 -2.74 -8.86
CA GLY A 168 -17.36 -3.59 -10.06
C GLY A 168 -16.03 -4.22 -10.49
N PHE A 169 -15.04 -4.26 -9.62
CA PHE A 169 -13.78 -4.96 -9.85
C PHE A 169 -13.88 -6.38 -9.28
N ASP A 170 -14.15 -7.33 -10.16
CA ASP A 170 -14.14 -8.74 -9.78
C ASP A 170 -12.69 -9.24 -9.75
N ILE A 171 -12.17 -9.47 -8.55
CA ILE A 171 -10.85 -10.07 -8.33
C ILE A 171 -10.98 -11.61 -8.25
N GLY A 172 -12.21 -12.12 -8.20
CA GLY A 172 -12.52 -13.53 -8.22
C GLY A 172 -11.88 -14.30 -7.06
N LYS A 173 -11.24 -15.43 -7.41
CA LYS A 173 -10.56 -16.31 -6.44
C LYS A 173 -9.24 -15.74 -5.91
N ASP A 174 -8.73 -14.67 -6.52
CA ASP A 174 -7.45 -14.05 -6.15
C ASP A 174 -7.61 -13.06 -4.98
N LEU A 175 -8.85 -12.84 -4.48
CA LEU A 175 -9.09 -12.04 -3.30
C LEU A 175 -8.36 -12.63 -2.08
N HIS A 176 -7.67 -11.79 -1.32
CA HIS A 176 -6.78 -12.22 -0.24
C HIS A 176 -5.57 -13.04 -0.70
N THR A 177 -5.11 -12.81 -1.91
CA THR A 177 -3.76 -13.15 -2.34
C THR A 177 -3.01 -11.85 -2.63
N SER A 178 -1.72 -11.80 -2.37
CA SER A 178 -0.93 -10.59 -2.64
C SER A 178 -1.08 -10.10 -4.08
N ARG A 179 -1.22 -11.02 -5.05
CA ARG A 179 -1.45 -10.66 -6.46
C ARG A 179 -2.83 -10.04 -6.69
N GLY A 180 -3.87 -10.63 -6.14
CA GLY A 180 -5.25 -10.11 -6.26
C GLY A 180 -5.39 -8.74 -5.62
N ASP A 181 -4.76 -8.54 -4.48
CA ASP A 181 -4.81 -7.27 -3.76
C ASP A 181 -4.05 -6.17 -4.52
N VAL A 182 -2.92 -6.48 -5.18
CA VAL A 182 -2.23 -5.57 -6.11
C VAL A 182 -3.13 -5.18 -7.31
N ILE A 183 -3.85 -6.14 -7.90
CA ILE A 183 -4.81 -5.88 -9.00
C ILE A 183 -5.91 -4.93 -8.52
N GLY A 184 -6.52 -5.24 -7.39
CA GLY A 184 -7.59 -4.44 -6.78
C GLY A 184 -7.15 -3.02 -6.49
N MET A 185 -6.02 -2.87 -5.84
CA MET A 185 -5.42 -1.57 -5.51
C MET A 185 -5.16 -0.73 -6.77
N LYS A 186 -4.50 -1.33 -7.78
CA LYS A 186 -4.26 -0.66 -9.08
C LYS A 186 -5.57 -0.19 -9.72
N ASN A 187 -6.60 -1.02 -9.73
CA ASN A 187 -7.89 -0.69 -10.33
C ASN A 187 -8.59 0.46 -9.58
N LEU A 188 -8.57 0.46 -8.24
CA LEU A 188 -9.13 1.54 -7.43
C LEU A 188 -8.37 2.87 -7.63
N MET A 189 -7.04 2.85 -7.68
CA MET A 189 -6.26 4.05 -7.94
C MET A 189 -6.50 4.60 -9.35
N THR A 190 -6.63 3.72 -10.35
CA THR A 190 -7.03 4.09 -11.72
C THR A 190 -8.44 4.71 -11.73
N LEU A 191 -9.38 4.16 -10.98
CA LEU A 191 -10.75 4.69 -10.85
C LEU A 191 -10.74 6.11 -10.30
N ILE A 192 -10.01 6.38 -9.22
CA ILE A 192 -9.91 7.72 -8.64
C ILE A 192 -9.31 8.70 -9.64
N HIS A 193 -8.20 8.31 -10.28
CA HIS A 193 -7.55 9.13 -11.31
C HIS A 193 -8.53 9.52 -12.42
N ASN A 194 -9.30 8.55 -12.94
CA ASN A 194 -10.25 8.80 -14.03
C ASN A 194 -11.46 9.62 -13.58
N LYS A 195 -11.93 9.45 -12.35
CA LYS A 195 -13.09 10.18 -11.83
C LYS A 195 -12.78 11.63 -11.45
N ASN A 196 -11.56 11.91 -11.00
CA ASN A 196 -11.12 13.27 -10.69
C ASN A 196 -9.58 13.39 -10.82
N PRO A 197 -9.06 13.64 -12.04
CA PRO A 197 -7.62 13.78 -12.27
C PRO A 197 -6.97 14.90 -11.46
N GLU A 198 -7.68 16.01 -11.25
CA GLU A 198 -7.17 17.16 -10.47
C GLU A 198 -6.98 16.80 -8.99
N PHE A 199 -7.95 16.12 -8.39
CA PHE A 199 -7.81 15.59 -7.03
C PHE A 199 -6.61 14.64 -6.94
N TYR A 200 -6.51 13.70 -7.88
CA TYR A 200 -5.42 12.73 -7.93
C TYR A 200 -4.06 13.43 -8.03
N LYS A 201 -3.92 14.38 -8.96
CA LYS A 201 -2.69 15.17 -9.14
C LYS A 201 -2.29 15.92 -7.87
N LYS A 202 -3.26 16.53 -7.18
CA LYS A 202 -3.03 17.24 -5.92
C LYS A 202 -2.51 16.30 -4.82
N ILE A 203 -3.17 15.15 -4.63
CA ILE A 203 -2.78 14.15 -3.62
C ILE A 203 -1.36 13.62 -3.91
N ILE A 204 -1.07 13.26 -5.17
CA ILE A 204 0.28 12.81 -5.54
C ILE A 204 1.31 13.94 -5.37
N GLY A 205 0.94 15.19 -5.59
CA GLY A 205 1.78 16.35 -5.32
C GLY A 205 2.25 16.42 -3.86
N PHE A 206 1.42 15.98 -2.92
CA PHE A 206 1.75 15.94 -1.48
C PHE A 206 2.76 14.85 -1.07
N THR A 207 3.20 14.00 -1.99
CA THR A 207 4.38 13.16 -1.77
C THR A 207 5.69 13.97 -1.69
N ASN A 208 5.64 15.24 -2.07
CA ASN A 208 6.74 16.18 -1.87
C ASN A 208 6.45 17.01 -0.59
N PRO A 209 7.27 16.90 0.48
CA PRO A 209 7.08 17.66 1.72
C PRO A 209 7.04 19.19 1.52
N ASN A 210 7.79 19.71 0.55
CA ASN A 210 7.78 21.13 0.25
C ASN A 210 6.42 21.62 -0.26
N ASN A 211 5.70 20.79 -1.03
CA ASN A 211 4.36 21.13 -1.50
C ASN A 211 3.35 21.13 -0.34
N VAL A 212 3.51 20.21 0.62
CA VAL A 212 2.68 20.18 1.82
C VAL A 212 2.93 21.46 2.62
N LEU A 213 4.20 21.76 2.91
CA LEU A 213 4.59 22.94 3.70
C LEU A 213 4.11 24.25 3.06
N SER A 214 4.33 24.45 1.74
CA SER A 214 3.84 25.66 1.08
C SER A 214 2.32 25.74 1.12
N SER A 215 1.61 24.64 0.85
CA SER A 215 0.13 24.62 0.92
C SER A 215 -0.41 24.97 2.31
N MET A 216 0.34 24.65 3.38
CA MET A 216 -0.05 25.00 4.75
C MET A 216 0.27 26.45 5.08
N LYS A 217 1.38 27.00 4.55
CA LYS A 217 1.82 28.39 4.79
C LYS A 217 0.97 29.42 4.01
N ASP A 218 0.44 29.01 2.87
CA ASP A 218 -0.30 29.91 1.95
C ASP A 218 -1.73 30.20 2.42
N VAL A 219 -2.17 29.60 3.55
CA VAL A 219 -3.54 29.74 4.07
C VAL A 219 -3.53 30.00 5.59
N ASP A 220 -4.52 30.72 6.09
CA ASP A 220 -4.67 30.98 7.53
C ASP A 220 -5.04 29.69 8.28
N TYR A 221 -5.80 28.81 7.66
CA TYR A 221 -6.16 27.50 8.17
C TYR A 221 -6.35 26.51 7.03
N PHE A 222 -6.10 25.24 7.31
CA PHE A 222 -6.35 24.12 6.40
C PHE A 222 -7.15 23.05 7.11
N CYS A 223 -7.86 22.26 6.29
CA CYS A 223 -8.66 21.16 6.78
C CYS A 223 -8.06 19.83 6.30
N HIS A 224 -7.99 18.87 7.20
CA HIS A 224 -7.59 17.50 6.87
C HIS A 224 -8.61 16.51 7.46
N PRO A 225 -9.09 15.54 6.68
CA PRO A 225 -9.95 14.48 7.19
C PRO A 225 -9.12 13.32 7.71
N GLU A 226 -9.60 12.74 8.81
CA GLU A 226 -9.09 11.49 9.35
C GLU A 226 -10.22 10.50 9.56
N THR A 227 -9.99 9.24 9.28
CA THR A 227 -10.99 8.18 9.41
C THR A 227 -10.68 7.28 10.59
N PHE A 228 -11.57 7.29 11.57
CA PHE A 228 -11.53 6.41 12.74
C PHE A 228 -12.75 5.52 12.78
N TYR A 229 -12.56 4.22 12.88
CA TYR A 229 -13.64 3.23 12.96
C TYR A 229 -14.71 3.39 11.86
N GLY A 230 -14.27 3.68 10.63
CA GLY A 230 -15.14 3.88 9.46
C GLY A 230 -15.92 5.20 9.45
N ARG A 231 -15.59 6.14 10.33
CA ARG A 231 -16.16 7.50 10.35
C ARG A 231 -15.07 8.51 10.04
N THR A 232 -15.27 9.27 8.97
CA THR A 232 -14.36 10.36 8.61
C THR A 232 -14.80 11.64 9.33
N ARG A 233 -13.84 12.27 10.00
CA ARG A 233 -14.00 13.57 10.65
C ARG A 233 -13.03 14.56 10.06
N GLN A 234 -13.48 15.78 9.88
CA GLN A 234 -12.65 16.88 9.43
C GLN A 234 -12.05 17.61 10.64
N PHE A 235 -10.76 17.81 10.61
CA PHE A 235 -10.03 18.63 11.56
C PHE A 235 -9.57 19.92 10.88
N THR A 236 -9.63 21.02 11.62
CA THR A 236 -9.13 22.33 11.16
C THR A 236 -7.88 22.65 11.93
N SER A 237 -6.83 23.01 11.23
CA SER A 237 -5.52 23.33 11.79
C SER A 237 -4.95 24.59 11.14
N SER A 238 -4.06 25.27 11.84
CA SER A 238 -3.29 26.41 11.32
C SER A 238 -1.80 26.12 11.41
N TYR A 239 -1.05 26.58 10.44
CA TYR A 239 0.39 26.57 10.50
C TYR A 239 0.87 27.65 11.50
N ILE A 240 1.73 27.31 12.44
CA ILE A 240 2.26 28.26 13.43
C ILE A 240 3.70 28.61 13.08
N CYS A 241 4.58 27.61 13.07
CA CYS A 241 6.00 27.79 12.76
C CYS A 241 6.65 26.45 12.42
N GLU A 242 7.83 26.50 11.82
CA GLU A 242 8.70 25.32 11.70
C GLU A 242 9.30 24.96 13.05
N HIS A 243 9.55 23.68 13.28
CA HIS A 243 10.30 23.23 14.43
C HIS A 243 11.72 23.81 14.38
N PRO A 244 12.26 24.36 15.47
CA PRO A 244 13.56 25.08 15.46
C PRO A 244 14.80 24.17 15.33
N ILE A 245 14.63 22.87 15.03
CA ILE A 245 15.74 21.91 14.85
C ILE A 245 15.67 21.30 13.46
#